data_d02c45e692ec9a73dadfd369725c34e8
#
_entry.id   d02c45e692ec9a73dadfd369725c34e8
#
_cell.length_a   1.000
_cell.length_b   1.000
_cell.length_c   1.000
_cell.angle_alpha   90.00
_cell.angle_beta   90.00
_cell.angle_gamma   90.00
#
_symmetry.space_group_name_H-M   'P 1'
#
loop_
_entity.id
_entity.type
_entity.pdbx_description
1 polymer ?
#
loop_
_entity_poly.entity_id
_entity_poly.type
_entity_poly.pdbx_seq_one_letter_code
_entity_poly.pdbx_strand_id
1 'polypeptide(L)'
;MRYNQIRECDIANGEGIGAALFVQGCHFHCKNCFNTETWDFDGGKEWTPKIKEEFLKLIDKPYIKRISILGGEPLANENLDDVLNLVRMIYRLYPDKKLWIYTGYNIEDIFHSYRKHLDEDYVSWHKREKIISYCDVMVDGRYVDEERDITLKWRGSKNQRVIDIQKSFVKGEVVLWTS
;
A
#
# COMPACT_ATOMS: atom_id res chain seq x y z
N MET A 1 -0.99 -9.63 11.02
CA MET A 1 -2.08 -8.82 10.43
C MET A 1 -3.30 -9.64 10.09
N ARG A 2 -4.39 -9.00 9.71
CA ARG A 2 -5.58 -9.61 9.10
C ARG A 2 -5.79 -9.02 7.70
N TYR A 3 -6.61 -9.67 6.86
CA TYR A 3 -6.95 -9.18 5.53
C TYR A 3 -8.46 -9.32 5.26
N ASN A 4 -8.99 -8.43 4.44
CA ASN A 4 -10.39 -8.47 4.02
C ASN A 4 -10.57 -9.42 2.83
N GLN A 5 -9.87 -9.16 1.73
CA GLN A 5 -9.98 -9.94 0.49
C GLN A 5 -8.67 -9.97 -0.30
N ILE A 6 -8.55 -10.98 -1.14
CA ILE A 6 -7.56 -11.08 -2.21
C ILE A 6 -8.31 -11.06 -3.54
N ARG A 7 -7.94 -10.17 -4.45
CA ARG A 7 -8.44 -10.16 -5.83
C ARG A 7 -7.38 -10.75 -6.74
N GLU A 8 -7.71 -11.87 -7.36
CA GLU A 8 -6.77 -12.61 -8.23
C GLU A 8 -6.53 -11.92 -9.58
N CYS A 9 -7.52 -11.14 -10.05
CA CYS A 9 -7.44 -10.34 -11.25
C CYS A 9 -8.00 -8.96 -10.94
N ASP A 10 -7.12 -7.99 -10.83
CA ASP A 10 -7.47 -6.61 -10.49
C ASP A 10 -6.98 -5.66 -11.59
N ILE A 11 -7.88 -4.80 -12.08
CA ILE A 11 -7.59 -3.78 -13.10
C ILE A 11 -7.86 -2.35 -12.59
N ALA A 12 -8.38 -2.22 -11.36
CA ALA A 12 -8.82 -0.94 -10.83
C ALA A 12 -7.77 -0.25 -9.95
N ASN A 13 -6.91 -1.05 -9.29
CA ASN A 13 -6.00 -0.54 -8.27
C ASN A 13 -4.55 -0.45 -8.76
N GLY A 14 -4.34 0.19 -9.92
CA GLY A 14 -3.05 0.44 -10.53
C GLY A 14 -3.03 0.07 -12.01
N GLU A 15 -1.90 0.29 -12.66
CA GLU A 15 -1.73 0.09 -14.10
C GLU A 15 -1.65 -1.39 -14.48
N GLY A 16 -2.35 -1.77 -15.56
CA GLY A 16 -2.32 -3.12 -16.11
C GLY A 16 -3.08 -4.16 -15.28
N ILE A 17 -2.89 -5.43 -15.63
CA ILE A 17 -3.50 -6.55 -14.91
C ILE A 17 -2.65 -6.89 -13.69
N GLY A 18 -3.27 -6.93 -12.53
CA GLY A 18 -2.61 -7.22 -11.27
C GLY A 18 -3.40 -8.13 -10.35
N ALA A 19 -2.80 -8.42 -9.20
CA ALA A 19 -3.47 -8.96 -8.03
C ALA A 19 -3.53 -7.89 -6.94
N ALA A 20 -4.57 -7.91 -6.11
CA ALA A 20 -4.72 -6.95 -5.02
C ALA A 20 -4.97 -7.65 -3.69
N LEU A 21 -4.23 -7.23 -2.68
CA LEU A 21 -4.41 -7.63 -1.28
C LEU A 21 -5.01 -6.46 -0.50
N PHE A 22 -6.22 -6.65 0.01
CA PHE A 22 -6.88 -5.70 0.90
C PHE A 22 -6.59 -6.11 2.34
N VAL A 23 -5.72 -5.36 3.02
CA VAL A 23 -5.44 -5.56 4.44
C VAL A 23 -6.62 -5.10 5.29
N GLN A 24 -6.68 -5.58 6.53
CA GLN A 24 -7.68 -5.20 7.52
C GLN A 24 -7.05 -4.26 8.55
N GLY A 25 -7.88 -3.35 9.09
CA GLY A 25 -7.50 -2.36 10.09
C GLY A 25 -7.10 -1.01 9.48
N CYS A 26 -7.76 0.07 9.95
CA CYS A 26 -7.44 1.45 9.56
C CYS A 26 -7.83 2.42 10.65
N HIS A 27 -6.89 3.24 11.12
CA HIS A 27 -7.14 4.28 12.12
C HIS A 27 -7.66 5.61 11.54
N PHE A 28 -7.62 5.79 10.22
CA PHE A 28 -7.95 7.08 9.60
C PHE A 28 -9.45 7.37 9.55
N HIS A 29 -10.28 6.35 9.35
CA HIS A 29 -11.75 6.46 9.29
C HIS A 29 -12.24 7.61 8.42
N CYS A 30 -11.69 7.75 7.20
CA CYS A 30 -12.05 8.83 6.29
C CYS A 30 -13.56 8.83 5.98
N LYS A 31 -14.19 10.00 6.03
CA LYS A 31 -15.63 10.15 5.70
C LYS A 31 -15.93 9.60 4.31
N ASN A 32 -16.95 8.75 4.20
CA ASN A 32 -17.37 8.09 2.96
C ASN A 32 -16.25 7.28 2.25
N CYS A 33 -15.32 6.70 3.04
CA CYS A 33 -14.30 5.79 2.52
C CYS A 33 -14.93 4.64 1.71
N PHE A 34 -14.30 4.25 0.61
CA PHE A 34 -14.78 3.13 -0.23
C PHE A 34 -14.63 1.75 0.43
N ASN A 35 -13.80 1.63 1.47
CA ASN A 35 -13.45 0.35 2.12
C ASN A 35 -13.77 0.38 3.63
N THR A 36 -14.94 0.88 4.01
CA THR A 36 -15.33 0.99 5.44
C THR A 36 -15.31 -0.35 6.16
N GLU A 37 -15.59 -1.45 5.45
CA GLU A 37 -15.53 -2.82 5.97
C GLU A 37 -14.12 -3.24 6.40
N THR A 38 -13.09 -2.50 5.99
CA THR A 38 -11.70 -2.78 6.37
C THR A 38 -11.21 -1.98 7.58
N TRP A 39 -12.04 -1.22 8.26
CA TRP A 39 -11.59 -0.37 9.37
C TRP A 39 -11.26 -1.12 10.66
N ASP A 40 -12.09 -2.13 10.98
CA ASP A 40 -11.94 -2.92 12.19
C ASP A 40 -10.71 -3.82 12.11
N PHE A 41 -9.77 -3.67 13.06
CA PHE A 41 -8.55 -4.48 13.13
C PHE A 41 -8.82 -5.96 13.46
N ASP A 42 -9.93 -6.26 14.14
CA ASP A 42 -10.34 -7.63 14.48
C ASP A 42 -11.22 -8.28 13.39
N GLY A 43 -11.63 -7.50 12.39
CA GLY A 43 -12.42 -7.97 11.26
C GLY A 43 -11.64 -8.81 10.25
N GLY A 44 -12.31 -9.18 9.15
CA GLY A 44 -11.69 -9.92 8.05
C GLY A 44 -11.20 -11.32 8.45
N LYS A 45 -10.12 -11.77 7.80
CA LYS A 45 -9.53 -13.12 7.93
C LYS A 45 -8.10 -13.03 8.43
N GLU A 46 -7.62 -14.07 9.11
CA GLU A 46 -6.23 -14.14 9.57
C GLU A 46 -5.25 -14.30 8.38
N TRP A 47 -4.18 -13.52 8.40
CA TRP A 47 -3.05 -13.65 7.47
C TRP A 47 -2.08 -14.71 7.96
N THR A 48 -2.38 -15.97 7.67
CA THR A 48 -1.55 -17.10 8.08
C THR A 48 -0.40 -17.34 7.11
N PRO A 49 0.65 -18.09 7.51
CA PRO A 49 1.71 -18.50 6.59
C PRO A 49 1.20 -19.22 5.35
N LYS A 50 0.13 -20.02 5.48
CA LYS A 50 -0.53 -20.72 4.38
C LYS A 50 -1.15 -19.74 3.38
N ILE A 51 -1.91 -18.76 3.87
CA ILE A 51 -2.52 -17.73 3.00
C ILE A 51 -1.46 -16.90 2.28
N LYS A 52 -0.37 -16.57 2.98
CA LYS A 52 0.77 -15.87 2.37
C LYS A 52 1.38 -16.70 1.22
N GLU A 53 1.59 -17.99 1.42
CA GLU A 53 2.11 -18.87 0.38
C GLU A 53 1.15 -18.99 -0.81
N GLU A 54 -0.15 -19.10 -0.56
CA GLU A 54 -1.19 -19.11 -1.59
C GLU A 54 -1.19 -17.81 -2.40
N PHE A 55 -1.07 -16.67 -1.71
CA PHE A 55 -0.95 -15.36 -2.38
C PHE A 55 0.32 -15.26 -3.23
N LEU A 56 1.47 -15.72 -2.74
CA LEU A 56 2.72 -15.74 -3.51
C LEU A 56 2.60 -16.63 -4.76
N LYS A 57 1.98 -17.80 -4.67
CA LYS A 57 1.68 -18.66 -5.83
C LYS A 57 0.72 -17.98 -6.83
N LEU A 58 -0.26 -17.25 -6.31
CA LEU A 58 -1.20 -16.50 -7.13
C LEU A 58 -0.50 -15.45 -7.99
N ILE A 59 0.38 -14.65 -7.38
CA ILE A 59 1.07 -13.56 -8.07
C ILE A 59 2.20 -14.05 -9.00
N ASP A 60 2.59 -15.32 -8.92
CA ASP A 60 3.61 -15.91 -9.82
C ASP A 60 3.12 -16.08 -11.27
N LYS A 61 1.82 -16.02 -11.49
CA LYS A 61 1.24 -16.14 -12.84
C LYS A 61 1.79 -15.10 -13.81
N PRO A 62 2.14 -15.46 -15.06
CA PRO A 62 2.87 -14.59 -15.98
C PRO A 62 2.07 -13.36 -16.45
N TYR A 63 0.75 -13.43 -16.40
CA TYR A 63 -0.14 -12.31 -16.76
C TYR A 63 -0.30 -11.30 -15.61
N ILE A 64 0.01 -11.64 -14.36
CA ILE A 64 0.05 -10.70 -13.25
C ILE A 64 1.31 -9.85 -13.38
N LYS A 65 1.15 -8.57 -13.70
CA LYS A 65 2.27 -7.62 -13.85
C LYS A 65 2.40 -6.66 -12.68
N ARG A 66 1.37 -6.57 -11.87
CA ARG A 66 1.27 -5.66 -10.73
C ARG A 66 0.72 -6.37 -9.49
N ILE A 67 1.23 -5.99 -8.34
CA ILE A 67 0.69 -6.35 -7.04
C ILE A 67 0.31 -5.06 -6.33
N SER A 68 -0.93 -4.94 -5.84
CA SER A 68 -1.38 -3.78 -5.07
C SER A 68 -1.73 -4.19 -3.65
N ILE A 69 -1.16 -3.49 -2.68
CA ILE A 69 -1.46 -3.65 -1.26
C ILE A 69 -2.24 -2.41 -0.81
N LEU A 70 -3.46 -2.62 -0.37
CA LEU A 70 -4.42 -1.56 -0.02
C LEU A 70 -5.48 -2.10 0.95
N GLY A 71 -6.63 -1.45 1.02
CA GLY A 71 -7.80 -1.90 1.79
C GLY A 71 -8.01 -1.05 3.03
N GLY A 72 -7.64 -1.51 4.22
CA GLY A 72 -7.47 -0.72 5.43
C GLY A 72 -6.24 0.18 5.29
N GLU A 73 -5.36 0.15 6.29
CA GLU A 73 -4.11 0.91 6.23
C GLU A 73 -2.92 -0.07 6.29
N PRO A 74 -2.23 -0.32 5.16
CA PRO A 74 -1.07 -1.20 5.14
C PRO A 74 0.08 -0.73 6.03
N LEU A 75 0.17 0.57 6.28
CA LEU A 75 1.19 1.18 7.11
C LEU A 75 0.73 1.44 8.57
N ALA A 76 -0.42 0.91 8.99
CA ALA A 76 -0.81 0.89 10.40
C ALA A 76 0.17 0.04 11.22
N ASN A 77 0.46 0.43 12.46
CA ASN A 77 1.43 -0.25 13.32
C ASN A 77 1.19 -1.77 13.41
N GLU A 78 -0.08 -2.18 13.49
CA GLU A 78 -0.53 -3.56 13.59
C GLU A 78 -0.24 -4.39 12.34
N ASN A 79 -0.06 -3.75 11.19
CA ASN A 79 0.16 -4.39 9.91
C ASN A 79 1.64 -4.41 9.48
N LEU A 80 2.48 -3.53 10.07
CA LEU A 80 3.83 -3.25 9.57
C LEU A 80 4.72 -4.49 9.42
N ASP A 81 4.72 -5.40 10.38
CA ASP A 81 5.63 -6.56 10.36
C ASP A 81 5.28 -7.53 9.23
N ASP A 82 4.00 -7.82 9.06
CA ASP A 82 3.54 -8.71 7.99
C ASP A 82 3.68 -8.09 6.61
N VAL A 83 3.33 -6.79 6.47
CA VAL A 83 3.47 -6.06 5.22
C VAL A 83 4.95 -5.93 4.83
N LEU A 84 5.85 -5.59 5.77
CA LEU A 84 7.29 -5.53 5.52
C LEU A 84 7.84 -6.89 5.07
N ASN A 85 7.42 -7.97 5.74
CA ASN A 85 7.82 -9.32 5.34
C ASN A 85 7.35 -9.64 3.92
N LEU A 86 6.09 -9.32 3.60
CA LEU A 86 5.49 -9.60 2.29
C LEU A 86 6.18 -8.81 1.17
N VAL A 87 6.34 -7.48 1.32
CA VAL A 87 6.96 -6.65 0.27
C VAL A 87 8.40 -7.05 0.00
N ARG A 88 9.17 -7.42 1.04
CA ARG A 88 10.53 -7.96 0.87
C ARG A 88 10.56 -9.25 0.08
N MET A 89 9.61 -10.15 0.33
CA MET A 89 9.50 -11.41 -0.41
C MET A 89 9.13 -11.14 -1.88
N ILE A 90 8.14 -10.28 -2.13
CA ILE A 90 7.73 -9.90 -3.49
C ILE A 90 8.91 -9.30 -4.24
N TYR A 91 9.59 -8.32 -3.67
CA TYR A 91 10.75 -7.67 -4.27
C TYR A 91 11.87 -8.64 -4.67
N ARG A 92 12.11 -9.69 -3.85
CA ARG A 92 13.15 -10.69 -4.10
C ARG A 92 12.75 -11.76 -5.11
N LEU A 93 11.50 -12.23 -5.03
CA LEU A 93 11.03 -13.36 -5.81
C LEU A 93 10.46 -12.96 -7.17
N TYR A 94 9.96 -11.73 -7.27
CA TYR A 94 9.24 -11.25 -8.45
C TYR A 94 9.72 -9.85 -8.89
N PRO A 95 11.01 -9.67 -9.22
CA PRO A 95 11.59 -8.37 -9.53
C PRO A 95 10.99 -7.70 -10.78
N ASP A 96 10.37 -8.49 -11.66
CA ASP A 96 9.73 -7.99 -12.89
C ASP A 96 8.29 -7.49 -12.68
N LYS A 97 7.75 -7.62 -11.46
CA LYS A 97 6.39 -7.20 -11.13
C LYS A 97 6.41 -5.87 -10.38
N LYS A 98 5.50 -4.97 -10.78
CA LYS A 98 5.36 -3.67 -10.13
C LYS A 98 4.61 -3.78 -8.81
N LEU A 99 5.19 -3.27 -7.74
CA LEU A 99 4.59 -3.25 -6.42
C LEU A 99 3.99 -1.87 -6.12
N TRP A 100 2.68 -1.84 -5.91
CA TRP A 100 1.90 -0.66 -5.58
C TRP A 100 1.42 -0.73 -4.14
N ILE A 101 1.47 0.40 -3.44
CA ILE A 101 0.92 0.52 -2.09
C ILE A 101 0.01 1.74 -1.98
N TYR A 102 -1.11 1.60 -1.27
CA TYR A 102 -2.05 2.66 -0.98
C TYR A 102 -2.04 2.96 0.51
N THR A 103 -1.95 4.22 0.88
CA THR A 103 -1.89 4.62 2.28
C THR A 103 -2.48 6.01 2.51
N GLY A 104 -3.02 6.25 3.70
CA GLY A 104 -3.43 7.57 4.13
C GLY A 104 -2.28 8.45 4.63
N TYR A 105 -1.09 7.93 4.80
CA TYR A 105 0.11 8.72 5.11
C TYR A 105 0.61 9.47 3.87
N ASN A 106 1.23 10.63 4.07
CA ASN A 106 1.96 11.34 3.01
C ASN A 106 3.41 10.85 2.97
N ILE A 107 3.99 10.80 1.78
CA ILE A 107 5.37 10.35 1.59
C ILE A 107 6.37 11.23 2.38
N GLU A 108 6.11 12.52 2.49
CA GLU A 108 6.94 13.46 3.23
C GLU A 108 6.98 13.14 4.74
N ASP A 109 5.85 12.69 5.30
CA ASP A 109 5.79 12.29 6.71
C ASP A 109 6.64 11.04 6.95
N ILE A 110 6.69 10.12 6.00
CA ILE A 110 7.48 8.90 6.09
C ILE A 110 8.98 9.20 5.98
N PHE A 111 9.41 10.02 5.03
CA PHE A 111 10.83 10.31 4.81
C PHE A 111 11.43 11.33 5.78
N HIS A 112 10.63 12.26 6.30
CA HIS A 112 11.11 13.25 7.27
C HIS A 112 11.02 12.75 8.72
N SER A 113 10.53 11.56 8.95
CA SER A 113 10.37 10.97 10.29
C SER A 113 11.68 10.87 11.07
N TYR A 114 12.80 10.68 10.38
CA TYR A 114 14.15 10.66 10.98
C TYR A 114 14.51 11.91 11.79
N ARG A 115 13.89 13.06 11.46
CA ARG A 115 14.15 14.33 12.13
C ARG A 115 13.11 14.70 13.19
N LYS A 116 11.95 14.08 13.16
CA LYS A 116 10.80 14.44 14.02
C LYS A 116 10.55 13.46 15.17
N HIS A 117 10.91 12.20 15.03
CA HIS A 117 10.56 11.12 15.97
C HIS A 117 11.80 10.43 16.49
N LEU A 118 12.44 11.02 17.52
CA LEU A 118 13.56 10.40 18.27
C LEU A 118 13.07 9.55 19.45
N ASP A 119 11.76 9.35 19.57
CA ASP A 119 11.06 8.70 20.66
C ASP A 119 10.51 7.30 20.27
N GLU A 120 9.62 6.75 21.08
CA GLU A 120 9.14 5.35 21.04
C GLU A 120 8.57 4.89 19.68
N ASP A 121 8.19 5.81 18.77
CA ASP A 121 7.62 5.47 17.45
C ASP A 121 8.67 5.33 16.32
N TYR A 122 9.95 5.58 16.61
CA TYR A 122 11.03 5.50 15.61
C TYR A 122 11.04 4.16 14.84
N VAL A 123 10.81 3.04 15.54
CA VAL A 123 10.81 1.70 14.94
C VAL A 123 9.71 1.56 13.91
N SER A 124 8.50 2.05 14.21
CA SER A 124 7.35 2.01 13.31
C SER A 124 7.58 2.86 12.06
N TRP A 125 8.13 4.07 12.22
CA TRP A 125 8.45 4.94 11.09
C TRP A 125 9.53 4.34 10.20
N HIS A 126 10.58 3.75 10.79
CA HIS A 126 11.62 3.05 10.02
C HIS A 126 11.05 1.84 9.23
N LYS A 127 10.10 1.09 9.81
CA LYS A 127 9.41 0.02 9.08
C LYS A 127 8.60 0.57 7.89
N ARG A 128 7.87 1.70 8.06
CA ARG A 128 7.15 2.38 6.96
C ARG A 128 8.09 2.77 5.84
N GLU A 129 9.18 3.44 6.15
CA GLU A 129 10.21 3.81 5.17
C GLU A 129 10.76 2.59 4.43
N LYS A 130 11.06 1.52 5.17
CA LYS A 130 11.52 0.25 4.59
C LYS A 130 10.47 -0.36 3.66
N ILE A 131 9.19 -0.38 4.02
CA ILE A 131 8.11 -0.88 3.16
C ILE A 131 8.07 -0.09 1.86
N ILE A 132 8.05 1.24 1.95
CA ILE A 132 8.00 2.12 0.78
C ILE A 132 9.22 1.92 -0.12
N SER A 133 10.40 1.70 0.44
CA SER A 133 11.63 1.50 -0.36
C SER A 133 11.59 0.25 -1.26
N TYR A 134 10.75 -0.73 -0.96
CA TYR A 134 10.52 -1.91 -1.81
C TYR A 134 9.44 -1.70 -2.87
N CYS A 135 8.65 -0.63 -2.77
CA CYS A 135 7.55 -0.36 -3.69
C CYS A 135 8.02 0.43 -4.92
N ASP A 136 7.34 0.22 -6.04
CA ASP A 136 7.53 1.03 -7.26
C ASP A 136 6.65 2.27 -7.22
N VAL A 137 5.39 2.11 -6.78
CA VAL A 137 4.40 3.19 -6.79
C VAL A 137 3.67 3.27 -5.45
N MET A 138 3.46 4.49 -4.99
CA MET A 138 2.66 4.80 -3.80
C MET A 138 1.49 5.69 -4.19
N VAL A 139 0.28 5.31 -3.78
CA VAL A 139 -0.86 6.22 -3.76
C VAL A 139 -0.98 6.73 -2.34
N ASP A 140 -0.67 8.01 -2.14
CA ASP A 140 -0.55 8.63 -0.83
C ASP A 140 -1.69 9.62 -0.52
N GLY A 141 -1.87 9.87 0.76
CA GLY A 141 -2.84 10.83 1.29
C GLY A 141 -4.21 10.22 1.61
N ARG A 142 -4.84 10.76 2.66
CA ARG A 142 -6.17 10.36 3.09
C ARG A 142 -7.20 10.68 2.01
N TYR A 143 -8.20 9.81 1.86
CA TYR A 143 -9.36 10.14 1.05
C TYR A 143 -10.11 11.34 1.64
N VAL A 144 -10.42 12.31 0.80
CA VAL A 144 -11.21 13.52 1.14
C VAL A 144 -12.45 13.52 0.28
N ASP A 145 -13.62 13.35 0.92
CA ASP A 145 -14.91 13.18 0.22
C ASP A 145 -15.29 14.43 -0.60
N GLU A 146 -14.96 15.60 -0.10
CA GLU A 146 -15.19 16.89 -0.76
C GLU A 146 -14.38 17.06 -2.06
N GLU A 147 -13.30 16.29 -2.20
CA GLU A 147 -12.42 16.26 -3.37
C GLU A 147 -12.60 14.99 -4.22
N ARG A 148 -13.66 14.22 -3.96
CA ARG A 148 -13.99 13.01 -4.71
C ARG A 148 -14.14 13.30 -6.19
N ASP A 149 -13.47 12.47 -7.00
CA ASP A 149 -13.57 12.53 -8.44
C ASP A 149 -13.40 11.13 -9.06
N ILE A 150 -14.45 10.60 -9.61
CA ILE A 150 -14.49 9.23 -10.19
C ILE A 150 -13.74 9.10 -11.52
N THR A 151 -13.31 10.21 -12.10
CA THR A 151 -12.52 10.22 -13.35
C THR A 151 -11.03 10.04 -13.10
N LEU A 152 -10.60 10.15 -11.85
CA LEU A 152 -9.19 9.99 -11.48
C LEU A 152 -8.75 8.53 -11.63
N LYS A 153 -7.62 8.34 -12.28
CA LYS A 153 -7.00 7.02 -12.35
C LYS A 153 -6.39 6.64 -11.00
N TRP A 154 -6.75 5.46 -10.49
CA TRP A 154 -6.13 4.77 -9.34
C TRP A 154 -6.20 5.48 -7.99
N ARG A 155 -6.98 6.56 -7.84
CA ARG A 155 -7.20 7.29 -6.59
C ARG A 155 -8.62 7.80 -6.49
N GLY A 156 -9.09 8.06 -5.27
CA GLY A 156 -10.49 8.42 -5.02
C GLY A 156 -10.76 9.93 -4.93
N SER A 157 -9.75 10.74 -4.60
CA SER A 157 -9.89 12.19 -4.39
C SER A 157 -8.69 12.96 -4.95
N LYS A 158 -8.88 14.24 -5.27
CA LYS A 158 -7.90 15.08 -5.97
C LYS A 158 -6.62 15.33 -5.17
N ASN A 159 -6.73 15.39 -3.85
CA ASN A 159 -5.60 15.57 -2.94
C ASN A 159 -4.64 14.39 -2.94
N GLN A 160 -5.10 13.18 -3.27
CA GLN A 160 -4.25 12.00 -3.33
C GLN A 160 -3.30 12.07 -4.53
N ARG A 161 -2.10 11.50 -4.37
CA ARG A 161 -1.08 11.49 -5.43
C ARG A 161 -0.70 10.06 -5.78
N VAL A 162 -0.39 9.83 -7.06
CA VAL A 162 0.23 8.59 -7.54
C VAL A 162 1.71 8.90 -7.76
N ILE A 163 2.58 8.34 -6.94
CA ILE A 163 3.99 8.71 -6.84
C ILE A 163 4.87 7.58 -7.37
N ASP A 164 5.81 7.91 -8.24
CA ASP A 164 6.92 7.05 -8.66
C ASP A 164 7.99 7.07 -7.56
N ILE A 165 8.03 6.04 -6.76
CA ILE A 165 8.90 5.96 -5.59
C ILE A 165 10.36 5.95 -6.00
N GLN A 166 10.72 5.12 -6.98
CA GLN A 166 12.11 4.94 -7.36
C GLN A 166 12.69 6.22 -7.98
N LYS A 167 11.91 6.93 -8.82
CA LYS A 167 12.34 8.23 -9.34
C LYS A 167 12.39 9.30 -8.26
N SER A 168 11.45 9.27 -7.30
CA SER A 168 11.45 10.23 -6.19
C SER A 168 12.70 10.08 -5.32
N PHE A 169 13.11 8.84 -5.02
CA PHE A 169 14.36 8.58 -4.29
C PHE A 169 15.60 9.10 -5.03
N VAL A 170 15.69 8.86 -6.34
CA VAL A 170 16.85 9.30 -7.13
C VAL A 170 16.94 10.82 -7.21
N LYS A 171 15.80 11.50 -7.33
CA LYS A 171 15.75 12.96 -7.46
C LYS A 171 15.76 13.73 -6.13
N GLY A 172 15.42 13.06 -5.02
CA GLY A 172 15.24 13.71 -3.73
C GLY A 172 14.01 14.62 -3.62
N GLU A 173 13.07 14.48 -4.55
CA GLU A 173 11.79 15.20 -4.61
C GLU A 173 10.66 14.29 -5.07
N VAL A 174 9.42 14.65 -4.78
CA VAL A 174 8.26 13.86 -5.20
C VAL A 174 8.09 13.90 -6.72
N VAL A 175 8.16 12.73 -7.35
CA VAL A 175 7.91 12.53 -8.78
C VAL A 175 6.61 11.78 -8.97
N LEU A 176 5.66 12.37 -9.68
CA LEU A 176 4.40 11.72 -9.97
C LEU A 176 4.58 10.59 -11.00
N TRP A 177 3.80 9.52 -10.83
CA TRP A 177 3.74 8.42 -11.78
C TRP A 177 3.11 8.88 -13.10
N THR A 178 3.78 8.60 -14.19
CA THR A 178 3.28 8.84 -15.55
C THR A 178 3.18 7.48 -16.25
N SER A 179 1.95 7.09 -16.65
CA SER A 179 1.67 5.90 -17.47
C SER A 179 2.12 6.08 -18.90
#